data_2347a0ead7f8081358a4b5ddf8f9f14d
#
_entry.id   2347a0ead7f8081358a4b5ddf8f9f14d
#
_cell.length_a   1.000
_cell.length_b   1.000
_cell.length_c   1.000
_cell.angle_alpha   90.00
_cell.angle_beta   90.00
_cell.angle_gamma   90.00
#
_symmetry.space_group_name_H-M   'P 1'
#
loop_
_entity.id
_entity.type
_entity.pdbx_description
1 polymer ?
#
loop_
_entity_poly.entity_id
_entity_poly.type
_entity_poly.pdbx_seq_one_letter_code
_entity_poly.pdbx_strand_id
1 'polypeptide(L)'
;MNAKNGTIYIVLTALAFGTMEIALKIAGSSFTAFQLTFLRFFIGGLLLLAVKDLMHRHVHLTKSDWIYVAILGIINVMLSMVLFQIGVNKSNAGLAAIVFSCNPVFTMIFSYFITHDALTRQKIITIILSLIGLCIVADPVAIIEKGSVGLLIVLAAAISFSLYTTLGKLRIKKIGGSAMNSFSFIIGSFGVLAILFFTHGPILSGIDSHSIWPLIYTSVVVTGFGYVCFMKAIELSGPANASFAFFIKPVVALILASIVLGEPITLRAVIGLALIIAGCVLAGPIERLLFKKKLSEYPVLDTEPKKASEVAGNPLVVTVSREFGSGGRAIGRRLAKELGVPFYDTEIMQMVGEREGLSLEEVKKQDQSIENRFIYNLFDKYTHLASGAVAPKDELFLAETSVIKELAEKGSCVIVGRLANVILKDRPNTFNLFIASDPEWAARRVMLREKVDKATARRMIVDVNKRRSEHCRYYTGTFWGYAANYDLLLKSSEWGIPECIKLILSAIQHRLSLEVAKDEAEAKA
;
A
#
# COMPACT_ATOMS: atom_id res chain seq x y z
N MET A 1 11.97 -3.52 -13.28
CA MET A 1 12.26 -2.06 -13.12
C MET A 1 12.53 -1.78 -11.66
N ASN A 2 13.70 -1.24 -11.32
CA ASN A 2 14.34 -1.29 -10.00
C ASN A 2 13.58 -0.61 -8.86
N ALA A 3 13.39 -1.31 -7.74
CA ALA A 3 12.89 -0.78 -6.46
C ALA A 3 13.71 0.44 -5.96
N LYS A 4 14.96 0.58 -6.36
CA LYS A 4 15.81 1.75 -6.11
C LYS A 4 15.22 3.06 -6.63
N ASN A 5 14.55 3.04 -7.79
CA ASN A 5 13.97 4.25 -8.37
C ASN A 5 12.76 4.78 -7.58
N GLY A 6 11.94 3.91 -7.02
CA GLY A 6 10.81 4.32 -6.17
C GLY A 6 11.24 5.04 -4.90
N THR A 7 12.30 4.56 -4.25
CA THR A 7 12.86 5.18 -3.04
C THR A 7 13.39 6.60 -3.30
N ILE A 8 14.00 6.84 -4.46
CA ILE A 8 14.48 8.18 -4.85
C ILE A 8 13.31 9.17 -4.89
N TYR A 9 12.19 8.79 -5.51
CA TYR A 9 11.02 9.67 -5.59
C TYR A 9 10.37 9.91 -4.22
N ILE A 10 10.40 8.94 -3.30
CA ILE A 10 9.95 9.12 -1.91
C ILE A 10 10.81 10.18 -1.19
N VAL A 11 12.13 10.08 -1.31
CA VAL A 11 13.06 11.03 -0.70
C VAL A 11 12.89 12.43 -1.32
N LEU A 12 12.81 12.53 -2.64
CA LEU A 12 12.58 13.81 -3.33
C LEU A 12 11.25 14.46 -2.90
N THR A 13 10.20 13.66 -2.76
CA THR A 13 8.91 14.13 -2.23
C THR A 13 9.03 14.64 -0.80
N ALA A 14 9.72 13.88 0.06
CA ALA A 14 9.90 14.25 1.47
C ALA A 14 10.69 15.55 1.62
N LEU A 15 11.74 15.74 0.81
CA LEU A 15 12.52 16.97 0.77
C LEU A 15 11.67 18.14 0.26
N ALA A 16 11.01 17.99 -0.91
CA ALA A 16 10.18 19.06 -1.46
C ALA A 16 9.05 19.48 -0.52
N PHE A 17 8.35 18.51 0.09
CA PHE A 17 7.28 18.80 1.04
C PHE A 17 7.82 19.20 2.42
N GLY A 18 9.02 18.77 2.82
CA GLY A 18 9.67 19.15 4.06
C GLY A 18 10.10 20.62 4.13
N THR A 19 10.35 21.23 2.96
CA THR A 19 10.67 22.66 2.86
C THR A 19 9.40 23.54 2.77
N MET A 20 8.22 22.94 2.61
CA MET A 20 6.99 23.65 2.26
C MET A 20 6.61 24.72 3.28
N GLU A 21 6.56 24.38 4.57
CA GLU A 21 6.13 25.28 5.61
C GLU A 21 7.06 26.48 5.76
N ILE A 22 8.36 26.25 5.63
CA ILE A 22 9.37 27.31 5.68
C ILE A 22 9.19 28.26 4.48
N ALA A 23 9.11 27.71 3.28
CA ALA A 23 8.92 28.49 2.06
C ALA A 23 7.59 29.29 2.08
N LEU A 24 6.51 28.67 2.60
CA LEU A 24 5.21 29.35 2.76
C LEU A 24 5.26 30.46 3.83
N LYS A 25 6.05 30.29 4.89
CA LYS A 25 6.23 31.32 5.90
C LYS A 25 7.00 32.52 5.33
N ILE A 26 8.06 32.27 4.57
CA ILE A 26 8.83 33.31 3.88
C ILE A 26 7.96 34.04 2.85
N ALA A 27 7.27 33.29 1.98
CA ALA A 27 6.37 33.90 0.98
C ALA A 27 5.19 34.66 1.61
N GLY A 28 4.69 34.18 2.74
CA GLY A 28 3.58 34.78 3.47
C GLY A 28 3.89 36.15 4.10
N SER A 29 5.16 36.59 4.10
CA SER A 29 5.52 37.96 4.49
C SER A 29 5.18 38.99 3.40
N SER A 30 5.16 38.57 2.12
CA SER A 30 4.91 39.45 0.96
C SER A 30 3.52 39.26 0.35
N PHE A 31 2.89 38.12 0.57
CA PHE A 31 1.60 37.74 -0.04
C PHE A 31 0.55 37.44 1.03
N THR A 32 -0.70 37.80 0.73
CA THR A 32 -1.82 37.32 1.55
C THR A 32 -2.02 35.80 1.39
N ALA A 33 -2.66 35.16 2.36
CA ALA A 33 -2.90 33.70 2.31
C ALA A 33 -3.70 33.28 1.08
N PHE A 34 -4.72 34.05 0.71
CA PHE A 34 -5.53 33.80 -0.51
C PHE A 34 -4.72 33.99 -1.78
N GLN A 35 -3.97 35.07 -1.88
CA GLN A 35 -3.13 35.40 -3.04
C GLN A 35 -2.08 34.32 -3.30
N LEU A 36 -1.32 33.95 -2.25
CA LEU A 36 -0.28 32.91 -2.37
C LEU A 36 -0.89 31.56 -2.72
N THR A 37 -2.02 31.21 -2.12
CA THR A 37 -2.72 29.96 -2.45
C THR A 37 -3.18 29.94 -3.89
N PHE A 38 -3.79 31.03 -4.39
CA PHE A 38 -4.18 31.15 -5.79
C PHE A 38 -2.99 30.95 -6.73
N LEU A 39 -1.96 31.77 -6.59
CA LEU A 39 -0.80 31.75 -7.49
C LEU A 39 -0.09 30.39 -7.48
N ARG A 40 0.13 29.84 -6.28
CA ARG A 40 0.81 28.56 -6.10
C ARG A 40 0.07 27.39 -6.76
N PHE A 41 -1.24 27.29 -6.54
CA PHE A 41 -2.02 26.16 -7.08
C PHE A 41 -2.38 26.36 -8.55
N PHE A 42 -2.51 27.58 -9.03
CA PHE A 42 -2.69 27.85 -10.45
C PHE A 42 -1.44 27.46 -11.25
N ILE A 43 -0.27 27.96 -10.86
CA ILE A 43 1.01 27.64 -11.52
C ILE A 43 1.33 26.15 -11.38
N GLY A 44 1.23 25.59 -10.16
CA GLY A 44 1.48 24.17 -9.91
C GLY A 44 0.50 23.26 -10.64
N GLY A 45 -0.77 23.65 -10.74
CA GLY A 45 -1.81 22.93 -11.48
C GLY A 45 -1.52 22.88 -12.99
N LEU A 46 -1.08 24.00 -13.57
CA LEU A 46 -0.65 24.07 -14.98
C LEU A 46 0.58 23.19 -15.25
N LEU A 47 1.56 23.17 -14.33
CA LEU A 47 2.72 22.30 -14.44
C LEU A 47 2.33 20.81 -14.40
N LEU A 48 1.43 20.43 -13.50
CA LEU A 48 0.91 19.06 -13.42
C LEU A 48 0.12 18.68 -14.69
N LEU A 49 -0.60 19.63 -15.28
CA LEU A 49 -1.33 19.43 -16.54
C LEU A 49 -0.35 19.19 -17.68
N ALA A 50 0.70 20.01 -17.81
CA ALA A 50 1.73 19.86 -18.82
C ALA A 50 2.45 18.50 -18.70
N VAL A 51 2.81 18.07 -17.50
CA VAL A 51 3.42 16.74 -17.26
C VAL A 51 2.47 15.61 -17.64
N LYS A 52 1.16 15.73 -17.36
CA LYS A 52 0.14 14.75 -17.76
C LYS A 52 0.09 14.60 -19.27
N ASP A 53 0.10 15.72 -20.01
CA ASP A 53 0.01 15.73 -21.47
C ASP A 53 1.29 15.18 -22.12
N LEU A 54 2.46 15.53 -21.60
CA LEU A 54 3.76 14.93 -22.00
C LEU A 54 3.80 13.41 -21.81
N MET A 55 3.05 12.88 -20.84
CA MET A 55 2.94 11.43 -20.62
C MET A 55 1.87 10.75 -21.49
N HIS A 56 1.27 11.45 -22.47
CA HIS A 56 0.21 10.96 -23.38
C HIS A 56 -0.96 10.28 -22.67
N ARG A 57 -1.32 10.77 -21.48
CA ARG A 57 -2.47 10.23 -20.72
C ARG A 57 -3.74 11.02 -21.04
N HIS A 58 -4.38 10.68 -22.15
CA HIS A 58 -5.71 11.22 -22.46
C HIS A 58 -6.75 10.64 -21.51
N VAL A 59 -7.48 11.52 -20.83
CA VAL A 59 -8.55 11.13 -19.91
C VAL A 59 -9.85 11.80 -20.39
N HIS A 60 -10.83 10.98 -20.73
CA HIS A 60 -12.18 11.47 -21.04
C HIS A 60 -12.99 11.60 -19.75
N LEU A 61 -13.28 12.84 -19.36
CA LEU A 61 -14.07 13.16 -18.16
C LEU A 61 -15.53 13.37 -18.54
N THR A 62 -16.43 12.67 -17.83
CA THR A 62 -17.88 12.92 -17.91
C THR A 62 -18.26 14.18 -17.13
N LYS A 63 -19.47 14.73 -17.35
CA LYS A 63 -19.98 15.87 -16.56
C LYS A 63 -19.93 15.60 -15.05
N SER A 64 -20.24 14.38 -14.62
CA SER A 64 -20.15 13.97 -13.21
C SER A 64 -18.71 13.97 -12.69
N ASP A 65 -17.73 13.66 -13.52
CA ASP A 65 -16.32 13.69 -13.13
C ASP A 65 -15.81 15.13 -12.98
N TRP A 66 -16.25 16.05 -13.84
CA TRP A 66 -15.92 17.48 -13.72
C TRP A 66 -16.49 18.09 -12.44
N ILE A 67 -17.76 17.82 -12.11
CA ILE A 67 -18.36 18.27 -10.84
C ILE A 67 -17.57 17.70 -9.66
N TYR A 68 -17.21 16.41 -9.72
CA TYR A 68 -16.44 15.77 -8.66
C TYR A 68 -15.07 16.40 -8.45
N VAL A 69 -14.35 16.66 -9.52
CA VAL A 69 -13.04 17.34 -9.48
C VAL A 69 -13.17 18.77 -8.96
N ALA A 70 -14.26 19.48 -9.31
CA ALA A 70 -14.53 20.81 -8.78
C ALA A 70 -14.75 20.78 -7.26
N ILE A 71 -15.54 19.84 -6.75
CA ILE A 71 -15.72 19.63 -5.30
C ILE A 71 -14.38 19.36 -4.62
N LEU A 72 -13.54 18.51 -5.21
CA LEU A 72 -12.20 18.25 -4.69
C LEU A 72 -11.33 19.51 -4.68
N GLY A 73 -11.43 20.35 -5.69
CA GLY A 73 -10.74 21.65 -5.76
C GLY A 73 -11.19 22.61 -4.65
N ILE A 74 -12.49 22.67 -4.38
CA ILE A 74 -13.05 23.47 -3.28
C ILE A 74 -12.52 22.99 -1.93
N ILE A 75 -12.59 21.69 -1.66
CA ILE A 75 -12.16 21.12 -0.36
C ILE A 75 -10.64 21.28 -0.19
N ASN A 76 -9.85 21.00 -1.21
CA ASN A 76 -8.40 21.05 -1.10
C ASN A 76 -7.86 22.48 -1.16
N VAL A 77 -8.10 23.20 -2.27
CA VAL A 77 -7.45 24.48 -2.52
C VAL A 77 -8.12 25.60 -1.76
N MET A 78 -9.45 25.74 -1.89
CA MET A 78 -10.17 26.87 -1.28
C MET A 78 -10.27 26.74 0.24
N LEU A 79 -10.51 25.52 0.77
CA LEU A 79 -10.67 25.31 2.20
C LEU A 79 -9.35 24.91 2.85
N SER A 80 -8.80 23.74 2.53
CA SER A 80 -7.64 23.17 3.22
C SER A 80 -6.40 24.06 3.08
N MET A 81 -6.02 24.43 1.85
CA MET A 81 -4.75 25.11 1.63
C MET A 81 -4.77 26.60 1.97
N VAL A 82 -5.93 27.24 1.91
CA VAL A 82 -6.08 28.62 2.46
C VAL A 82 -5.96 28.59 3.98
N LEU A 83 -6.68 27.67 4.65
CA LEU A 83 -6.54 27.51 6.12
C LEU A 83 -5.08 27.15 6.50
N PHE A 84 -4.45 26.26 5.73
CA PHE A 84 -3.06 25.91 5.98
C PHE A 84 -2.13 27.11 5.89
N GLN A 85 -2.25 27.94 4.85
CA GLN A 85 -1.44 29.14 4.70
C GLN A 85 -1.67 30.15 5.84
N ILE A 86 -2.95 30.37 6.23
CA ILE A 86 -3.29 31.24 7.38
C ILE A 86 -2.66 30.67 8.66
N GLY A 87 -2.76 29.38 8.88
CA GLY A 87 -2.23 28.71 10.05
C GLY A 87 -0.70 28.76 10.13
N VAL A 88 0.01 28.54 9.03
CA VAL A 88 1.48 28.64 8.93
C VAL A 88 1.93 30.08 9.23
N ASN A 89 1.24 31.09 8.70
CA ASN A 89 1.58 32.51 8.97
C ASN A 89 1.39 32.88 10.45
N LYS A 90 0.40 32.28 11.12
CA LYS A 90 0.05 32.56 12.53
C LYS A 90 0.71 31.61 13.55
N SER A 91 1.53 30.65 13.11
CA SER A 91 2.17 29.67 13.98
C SER A 91 3.66 29.53 13.66
N ASN A 92 4.31 28.64 14.41
CA ASN A 92 5.67 28.18 14.14
C ASN A 92 5.64 27.20 12.96
N ALA A 93 6.51 27.37 11.98
CA ALA A 93 6.51 26.55 10.75
C ALA A 93 6.84 25.07 11.05
N GLY A 94 7.79 24.81 11.95
CA GLY A 94 8.13 23.46 12.38
C GLY A 94 6.96 22.75 13.06
N LEU A 95 6.25 23.43 13.97
CA LEU A 95 5.07 22.89 14.65
C LEU A 95 3.89 22.70 13.67
N ALA A 96 3.69 23.62 12.73
CA ALA A 96 2.69 23.49 11.69
C ALA A 96 2.92 22.26 10.83
N ALA A 97 4.18 21.95 10.47
CA ALA A 97 4.54 20.73 9.74
C ALA A 97 4.18 19.46 10.50
N ILE A 98 4.44 19.43 11.81
CA ILE A 98 4.11 18.27 12.67
C ILE A 98 2.58 18.07 12.72
N VAL A 99 1.83 19.14 13.02
CA VAL A 99 0.36 19.10 13.13
C VAL A 99 -0.27 18.69 11.80
N PHE A 100 0.17 19.26 10.68
CA PHE A 100 -0.34 18.88 9.36
C PHE A 100 -0.01 17.43 8.98
N SER A 101 1.12 16.90 9.45
CA SER A 101 1.52 15.51 9.19
C SER A 101 0.66 14.48 9.95
N CYS A 102 -0.27 14.92 10.80
CA CYS A 102 -1.31 14.05 11.37
C CYS A 102 -2.45 13.74 10.38
N ASN A 103 -2.44 14.30 9.17
CA ASN A 103 -3.49 14.04 8.17
C ASN A 103 -3.75 12.55 7.88
N PRO A 104 -2.78 11.59 7.90
CA PRO A 104 -3.06 10.18 7.73
C PRO A 104 -4.01 9.62 8.81
N VAL A 105 -3.99 10.16 10.02
CA VAL A 105 -4.90 9.77 11.12
C VAL A 105 -6.34 10.08 10.75
N PHE A 106 -6.60 11.31 10.33
CA PHE A 106 -7.93 11.72 9.90
C PHE A 106 -8.36 11.02 8.60
N THR A 107 -7.42 10.72 7.70
CA THR A 107 -7.68 9.92 6.50
C THR A 107 -8.13 8.50 6.87
N MET A 108 -7.55 7.87 7.90
CA MET A 108 -8.02 6.56 8.39
C MET A 108 -9.44 6.63 8.97
N ILE A 109 -9.74 7.70 9.71
CA ILE A 109 -11.08 7.94 10.27
C ILE A 109 -12.11 8.12 9.15
N PHE A 110 -11.85 9.01 8.19
CA PHE A 110 -12.75 9.22 7.04
C PHE A 110 -12.87 7.98 6.16
N SER A 111 -11.79 7.22 5.98
CA SER A 111 -11.83 5.97 5.22
C SER A 111 -12.73 4.93 5.86
N TYR A 112 -12.83 4.88 7.18
CA TYR A 112 -13.78 4.01 7.88
C TYR A 112 -15.24 4.35 7.53
N PHE A 113 -15.59 5.65 7.56
CA PHE A 113 -16.97 6.07 7.29
C PHE A 113 -17.33 6.12 5.80
N ILE A 114 -16.39 6.51 4.92
CA ILE A 114 -16.66 6.81 3.50
C ILE A 114 -16.36 5.60 2.60
N THR A 115 -15.21 4.94 2.80
CA THR A 115 -14.78 3.79 1.98
C THR A 115 -15.03 2.45 2.67
N HIS A 116 -15.59 2.47 3.89
CA HIS A 116 -15.83 1.29 4.73
C HIS A 116 -14.58 0.43 4.95
N ASP A 117 -13.42 1.07 4.98
CA ASP A 117 -12.15 0.41 5.29
C ASP A 117 -12.16 -0.02 6.76
N ALA A 118 -11.94 -1.30 7.06
CA ALA A 118 -11.94 -1.82 8.43
C ALA A 118 -10.92 -1.08 9.32
N LEU A 119 -11.35 -0.65 10.50
CA LEU A 119 -10.49 -0.14 11.57
C LEU A 119 -9.84 -1.35 12.27
N THR A 120 -8.63 -1.71 11.84
CA THR A 120 -7.85 -2.73 12.52
C THR A 120 -7.34 -2.20 13.86
N ARG A 121 -7.02 -3.08 14.81
CA ARG A 121 -6.42 -2.69 16.10
C ARG A 121 -5.17 -1.82 15.93
N GLN A 122 -4.36 -2.11 14.93
CA GLN A 122 -3.18 -1.29 14.57
C GLN A 122 -3.56 0.14 14.23
N LYS A 123 -4.56 0.34 13.37
CA LYS A 123 -5.05 1.67 13.00
C LYS A 123 -5.58 2.42 14.22
N ILE A 124 -6.27 1.74 15.15
CA ILE A 124 -6.76 2.34 16.39
C ILE A 124 -5.60 2.80 17.27
N ILE A 125 -4.59 1.96 17.49
CA ILE A 125 -3.39 2.33 18.27
C ILE A 125 -2.67 3.51 17.61
N THR A 126 -2.53 3.50 16.29
CA THR A 126 -1.96 4.62 15.52
C THR A 126 -2.73 5.91 15.75
N ILE A 127 -4.06 5.87 15.66
CA ILE A 127 -4.93 7.03 15.90
C ILE A 127 -4.68 7.56 17.31
N ILE A 128 -4.70 6.70 18.34
CA ILE A 128 -4.50 7.09 19.73
C ILE A 128 -3.11 7.70 19.94
N LEU A 129 -2.04 7.03 19.53
CA LEU A 129 -0.67 7.53 19.69
C LEU A 129 -0.46 8.86 18.95
N SER A 130 -0.98 8.97 17.73
CA SER A 130 -0.85 10.21 16.97
C SER A 130 -1.67 11.35 17.55
N LEU A 131 -2.85 11.10 18.12
CA LEU A 131 -3.64 12.10 18.82
C LEU A 131 -2.97 12.56 20.11
N ILE A 132 -2.38 11.64 20.89
CA ILE A 132 -1.59 12.00 22.08
C ILE A 132 -0.39 12.87 21.66
N GLY A 133 0.37 12.45 20.65
CA GLY A 133 1.48 13.23 20.11
C GLY A 133 1.06 14.63 19.63
N LEU A 134 -0.10 14.71 18.94
CA LEU A 134 -0.70 15.97 18.49
C LEU A 134 -1.05 16.89 19.69
N CYS A 135 -1.66 16.35 20.73
CA CYS A 135 -1.98 17.12 21.95
C CYS A 135 -0.73 17.67 22.64
N ILE A 136 0.36 16.88 22.68
CA ILE A 136 1.64 17.34 23.26
C ILE A 136 2.24 18.49 22.43
N VAL A 137 2.22 18.38 21.09
CA VAL A 137 2.75 19.43 20.19
C VAL A 137 1.88 20.68 20.21
N ALA A 138 0.56 20.51 20.14
CA ALA A 138 -0.37 21.63 20.08
C ALA A 138 -0.44 22.44 21.38
N ASP A 139 -0.10 21.83 22.53
CA ASP A 139 -0.16 22.44 23.86
C ASP A 139 -1.50 23.17 24.10
N PRO A 140 -2.63 22.44 24.27
CA PRO A 140 -3.96 23.06 24.37
C PRO A 140 -4.08 24.11 25.49
N VAL A 141 -3.33 23.94 26.59
CA VAL A 141 -3.31 24.89 27.69
C VAL A 141 -2.68 26.21 27.24
N ALA A 142 -1.51 26.16 26.60
CA ALA A 142 -0.86 27.36 26.07
C ALA A 142 -1.68 28.03 24.95
N ILE A 143 -2.45 27.29 24.16
CA ILE A 143 -3.37 27.84 23.16
C ILE A 143 -4.48 28.66 23.84
N ILE A 144 -5.08 28.13 24.91
CA ILE A 144 -6.15 28.78 25.63
C ILE A 144 -5.61 30.03 26.36
N GLU A 145 -4.47 29.90 27.05
CA GLU A 145 -3.89 31.00 27.82
C GLU A 145 -3.30 32.12 26.96
N LYS A 146 -2.63 31.77 25.84
CA LYS A 146 -1.92 32.72 24.97
C LYS A 146 -2.70 33.14 23.72
N GLY A 147 -3.91 32.61 23.50
CA GLY A 147 -4.76 32.91 22.34
C GLY A 147 -4.15 32.52 21.00
N SER A 148 -3.22 31.56 20.97
CA SER A 148 -2.56 31.11 19.75
C SER A 148 -3.46 30.15 18.94
N VAL A 149 -4.26 30.68 18.02
CA VAL A 149 -5.17 29.88 17.17
C VAL A 149 -4.50 29.30 15.92
N GLY A 150 -3.24 29.64 15.63
CA GLY A 150 -2.56 29.22 14.38
C GLY A 150 -2.52 27.71 14.19
N LEU A 151 -2.14 26.95 15.23
CA LEU A 151 -2.06 25.47 15.16
C LEU A 151 -3.44 24.81 15.04
N LEU A 152 -4.50 25.40 15.62
CA LEU A 152 -5.87 24.90 15.44
C LEU A 152 -6.33 25.09 13.99
N ILE A 153 -5.95 26.20 13.36
CA ILE A 153 -6.24 26.44 11.93
C ILE A 153 -5.49 25.41 11.06
N VAL A 154 -4.22 25.09 11.38
CA VAL A 154 -3.47 24.04 10.70
C VAL A 154 -4.13 22.68 10.89
N LEU A 155 -4.65 22.38 12.07
CA LEU A 155 -5.38 21.14 12.33
C LEU A 155 -6.65 21.05 11.48
N ALA A 156 -7.44 22.13 11.37
CA ALA A 156 -8.61 22.20 10.51
C ALA A 156 -8.23 22.00 9.03
N ALA A 157 -7.10 22.55 8.60
CA ALA A 157 -6.55 22.31 7.26
C ALA A 157 -6.19 20.85 7.05
N ALA A 158 -5.54 20.19 8.03
CA ALA A 158 -5.18 18.77 7.96
C ALA A 158 -6.42 17.86 7.86
N ILE A 159 -7.48 18.16 8.62
CA ILE A 159 -8.77 17.46 8.57
C ILE A 159 -9.40 17.61 7.17
N SER A 160 -9.45 18.83 6.65
CA SER A 160 -9.98 19.11 5.30
C SER A 160 -9.17 18.43 4.20
N PHE A 161 -7.84 18.42 4.32
CA PHE A 161 -6.95 17.70 3.40
C PHE A 161 -7.18 16.19 3.43
N SER A 162 -7.43 15.64 4.60
CA SER A 162 -7.73 14.21 4.78
C SER A 162 -9.04 13.81 4.14
N LEU A 163 -10.05 14.69 4.22
CA LEU A 163 -11.33 14.50 3.51
C LEU A 163 -11.12 14.51 1.99
N TYR A 164 -10.38 15.50 1.45
CA TYR A 164 -9.99 15.54 0.04
C TYR A 164 -9.29 14.24 -0.40
N THR A 165 -8.31 13.78 0.37
CA THR A 165 -7.54 12.57 0.06
C THR A 165 -8.44 11.33 0.03
N THR A 166 -9.35 11.22 0.98
CA THR A 166 -10.29 10.08 1.08
C THR A 166 -11.30 10.09 -0.07
N LEU A 167 -11.90 11.22 -0.37
CA LEU A 167 -12.79 11.37 -1.52
C LEU A 167 -12.04 11.10 -2.83
N GLY A 168 -10.84 11.69 -3.01
CA GLY A 168 -10.01 11.45 -4.20
C GLY A 168 -9.81 9.97 -4.50
N LYS A 169 -9.62 9.14 -3.48
CA LYS A 169 -9.44 7.69 -3.59
C LYS A 169 -10.60 6.97 -4.29
N LEU A 170 -11.85 7.48 -4.17
CA LEU A 170 -13.03 6.86 -4.77
C LEU A 170 -12.99 6.86 -6.32
N ARG A 171 -12.42 7.90 -6.94
CA ARG A 171 -12.38 8.03 -8.41
C ARG A 171 -10.98 8.03 -9.03
N ILE A 172 -9.92 7.85 -8.23
CA ILE A 172 -8.53 7.87 -8.71
C ILE A 172 -8.26 6.81 -9.78
N LYS A 173 -8.90 5.64 -9.69
CA LYS A 173 -8.77 4.56 -10.69
C LYS A 173 -9.40 4.94 -12.04
N LYS A 174 -10.46 5.76 -12.03
CA LYS A 174 -11.18 6.21 -13.23
C LYS A 174 -10.50 7.42 -13.87
N ILE A 175 -10.20 8.44 -13.07
CA ILE A 175 -9.71 9.74 -13.54
C ILE A 175 -8.19 9.76 -13.71
N GLY A 176 -7.46 8.99 -12.86
CA GLY A 176 -6.01 9.07 -12.73
C GLY A 176 -5.57 10.18 -11.77
N GLY A 177 -4.56 9.88 -10.92
CA GLY A 177 -4.13 10.81 -9.87
C GLY A 177 -3.60 12.15 -10.41
N SER A 178 -2.79 12.14 -11.46
CA SER A 178 -2.22 13.36 -12.05
C SER A 178 -3.29 14.26 -12.66
N ALA A 179 -4.24 13.69 -13.43
CA ALA A 179 -5.36 14.45 -14.02
C ALA A 179 -6.27 15.03 -12.93
N MET A 180 -6.61 14.23 -11.91
CA MET A 180 -7.45 14.67 -10.82
C MET A 180 -6.82 15.83 -10.04
N ASN A 181 -5.52 15.76 -9.73
CA ASN A 181 -4.81 16.82 -9.02
C ASN A 181 -4.67 18.07 -9.89
N SER A 182 -4.26 17.96 -11.17
CA SER A 182 -4.11 19.13 -12.04
C SER A 182 -5.42 19.90 -12.21
N PHE A 183 -6.50 19.22 -12.53
CA PHE A 183 -7.81 19.87 -12.72
C PHE A 183 -8.39 20.42 -11.41
N SER A 184 -8.30 19.68 -10.29
CA SER A 184 -8.78 20.18 -8.99
C SER A 184 -7.99 21.39 -8.52
N PHE A 185 -6.67 21.45 -8.77
CA PHE A 185 -5.84 22.59 -8.42
C PHE A 185 -6.21 23.83 -9.25
N ILE A 186 -6.36 23.67 -10.56
CA ILE A 186 -6.74 24.78 -11.44
C ILE A 186 -8.15 25.30 -11.09
N ILE A 187 -9.15 24.42 -10.97
CA ILE A 187 -10.52 24.82 -10.65
C ILE A 187 -10.59 25.45 -9.26
N GLY A 188 -9.94 24.85 -8.26
CA GLY A 188 -9.90 25.39 -6.92
C GLY A 188 -9.18 26.74 -6.84
N SER A 189 -8.12 26.95 -7.64
CA SER A 189 -7.44 28.25 -7.72
C SER A 189 -8.33 29.34 -8.33
N PHE A 190 -9.13 29.02 -9.34
CA PHE A 190 -10.14 29.96 -9.86
C PHE A 190 -11.20 30.30 -8.80
N GLY A 191 -11.58 29.35 -7.95
CA GLY A 191 -12.46 29.63 -6.82
C GLY A 191 -11.83 30.61 -5.82
N VAL A 192 -10.54 30.49 -5.51
CA VAL A 192 -9.81 31.45 -4.68
C VAL A 192 -9.67 32.80 -5.38
N LEU A 193 -9.43 32.81 -6.68
CA LEU A 193 -9.40 34.03 -7.49
C LEU A 193 -10.74 34.78 -7.44
N ALA A 194 -11.86 34.06 -7.51
CA ALA A 194 -13.19 34.67 -7.38
C ALA A 194 -13.37 35.34 -6.00
N ILE A 195 -12.90 34.68 -4.90
CA ILE A 195 -12.94 35.31 -3.57
C ILE A 195 -12.08 36.57 -3.55
N LEU A 196 -10.88 36.56 -4.10
CA LEU A 196 -10.01 37.73 -4.18
C LEU A 196 -10.66 38.87 -4.96
N PHE A 197 -11.35 38.55 -6.06
CA PHE A 197 -12.05 39.53 -6.87
C PHE A 197 -13.20 40.20 -6.11
N PHE A 198 -14.07 39.41 -5.47
CA PHE A 198 -15.21 39.92 -4.70
C PHE A 198 -14.81 40.66 -3.39
N THR A 199 -13.66 40.28 -2.82
CA THR A 199 -13.14 40.94 -1.60
C THR A 199 -12.18 42.08 -1.91
N HIS A 200 -12.00 42.44 -3.19
CA HIS A 200 -11.03 43.44 -3.66
C HIS A 200 -9.61 43.17 -3.12
N GLY A 201 -9.28 41.88 -2.92
CA GLY A 201 -7.97 41.44 -2.44
C GLY A 201 -6.88 41.55 -3.51
N PRO A 202 -5.62 41.61 -3.10
CA PRO A 202 -4.50 41.70 -4.03
C PRO A 202 -4.37 40.40 -4.84
N ILE A 203 -4.24 40.50 -6.17
CA ILE A 203 -4.06 39.36 -7.08
C ILE A 203 -2.59 39.22 -7.49
N LEU A 204 -1.99 40.26 -8.06
CA LEU A 204 -0.61 40.28 -8.54
C LEU A 204 0.27 41.34 -7.85
N SER A 205 -0.30 42.16 -6.98
CA SER A 205 0.49 43.15 -6.23
C SER A 205 1.42 42.48 -5.24
N GLY A 206 2.54 43.14 -4.92
CA GLY A 206 3.55 42.59 -4.01
C GLY A 206 4.54 41.61 -4.66
N ILE A 207 4.46 41.42 -5.99
CA ILE A 207 5.47 40.66 -6.73
C ILE A 207 6.63 41.60 -7.06
N ASP A 208 7.75 41.40 -6.37
CA ASP A 208 8.99 42.11 -6.55
C ASP A 208 10.18 41.14 -6.63
N SER A 209 11.40 41.67 -6.72
CA SER A 209 12.62 40.87 -6.83
C SER A 209 12.87 39.96 -5.60
N HIS A 210 12.33 40.28 -4.43
CA HIS A 210 12.48 39.49 -3.20
C HIS A 210 11.39 38.45 -3.07
N SER A 211 10.15 38.75 -3.43
CA SER A 211 8.98 37.90 -3.28
C SER A 211 8.82 36.86 -4.41
N ILE A 212 9.37 37.15 -5.60
CA ILE A 212 9.26 36.28 -6.78
C ILE A 212 9.89 34.88 -6.55
N TRP A 213 11.04 34.80 -5.88
CA TRP A 213 11.74 33.55 -5.68
C TRP A 213 11.00 32.60 -4.72
N PRO A 214 10.50 33.03 -3.54
CA PRO A 214 9.63 32.21 -2.71
C PRO A 214 8.36 31.76 -3.42
N LEU A 215 7.76 32.62 -4.27
CA LEU A 215 6.60 32.28 -5.08
C LEU A 215 6.90 31.19 -6.11
N ILE A 216 7.99 31.34 -6.87
CA ILE A 216 8.43 30.33 -7.85
C ILE A 216 8.75 29.02 -7.13
N TYR A 217 9.48 29.07 -6.03
CA TYR A 217 9.83 27.89 -5.26
C TYR A 217 8.59 27.13 -4.76
N THR A 218 7.63 27.81 -4.13
CA THR A 218 6.41 27.18 -3.62
C THR A 218 5.50 26.64 -4.71
N SER A 219 5.47 27.32 -5.88
CA SER A 219 4.63 26.92 -7.02
C SER A 219 5.26 25.78 -7.83
N VAL A 220 6.55 25.92 -8.20
CA VAL A 220 7.22 25.00 -9.11
C VAL A 220 7.81 23.81 -8.36
N VAL A 221 8.60 24.06 -7.30
CA VAL A 221 9.29 22.99 -6.57
C VAL A 221 8.34 22.26 -5.63
N VAL A 222 7.64 22.97 -4.76
CA VAL A 222 6.78 22.33 -3.75
C VAL A 222 5.50 21.78 -4.39
N THR A 223 4.73 22.62 -5.11
CA THR A 223 3.42 22.21 -5.64
C THR A 223 3.55 21.47 -6.98
N GLY A 224 4.40 21.90 -7.91
CA GLY A 224 4.61 21.20 -9.18
C GLY A 224 5.44 19.92 -9.01
N PHE A 225 6.75 20.08 -8.83
CA PHE A 225 7.69 18.97 -8.76
C PHE A 225 7.42 18.00 -7.59
N GLY A 226 7.09 18.51 -6.40
CA GLY A 226 6.78 17.68 -5.24
C GLY A 226 5.61 16.72 -5.50
N TYR A 227 4.52 17.19 -6.11
CA TYR A 227 3.40 16.33 -6.47
C TYR A 227 3.70 15.40 -7.64
N VAL A 228 4.53 15.79 -8.62
CA VAL A 228 5.00 14.87 -9.67
C VAL A 228 5.80 13.73 -9.05
N CYS A 229 6.75 14.04 -8.17
CA CYS A 229 7.55 13.02 -7.45
C CYS A 229 6.66 12.12 -6.60
N PHE A 230 5.68 12.66 -5.90
CA PHE A 230 4.75 11.89 -5.08
C PHE A 230 3.91 10.93 -5.92
N MET A 231 3.39 11.36 -7.07
CA MET A 231 2.65 10.49 -7.99
C MET A 231 3.56 9.39 -8.56
N LYS A 232 4.80 9.71 -8.92
CA LYS A 232 5.79 8.72 -9.36
C LYS A 232 6.18 7.74 -8.24
N ALA A 233 6.31 8.20 -7.01
CA ALA A 233 6.51 7.33 -5.86
C ALA A 233 5.35 6.33 -5.69
N ILE A 234 4.10 6.79 -5.83
CA ILE A 234 2.91 5.92 -5.78
C ILE A 234 2.92 4.91 -6.93
N GLU A 235 3.24 5.35 -8.15
CA GLU A 235 3.29 4.49 -9.34
C GLU A 235 4.34 3.38 -9.21
N LEU A 236 5.54 3.71 -8.72
CA LEU A 236 6.68 2.79 -8.67
C LEU A 236 6.74 1.93 -7.40
N SER A 237 6.28 2.45 -6.26
CA SER A 237 6.42 1.79 -4.95
C SER A 237 5.09 1.47 -4.28
N GLY A 238 3.97 1.92 -4.87
CA GLY A 238 2.64 1.84 -4.29
C GLY A 238 2.34 2.92 -3.24
N PRO A 239 1.04 3.18 -2.97
CA PRO A 239 0.61 4.29 -2.09
C PRO A 239 1.16 4.19 -0.67
N ALA A 240 1.23 2.96 -0.14
CA ALA A 240 1.70 2.70 1.22
C ALA A 240 3.17 3.11 1.40
N ASN A 241 4.04 2.78 0.41
CA ASN A 241 5.45 3.16 0.47
C ASN A 241 5.65 4.66 0.20
N ALA A 242 4.90 5.24 -0.74
CA ALA A 242 4.95 6.68 -1.01
C ALA A 242 4.60 7.52 0.23
N SER A 243 3.72 7.01 1.11
CA SER A 243 3.34 7.69 2.36
C SER A 243 4.50 7.87 3.35
N PHE A 244 5.64 7.17 3.17
CA PHE A 244 6.84 7.44 3.98
C PHE A 244 7.37 8.87 3.85
N ALA A 245 7.10 9.52 2.73
CA ALA A 245 7.44 10.93 2.55
C ALA A 245 6.84 11.82 3.66
N PHE A 246 5.63 11.51 4.14
CA PHE A 246 4.96 12.28 5.19
C PHE A 246 5.52 12.03 6.61
N PHE A 247 6.33 10.99 6.81
CA PHE A 247 7.03 10.77 8.08
C PHE A 247 8.38 11.46 8.12
N ILE A 248 9.05 11.53 6.98
CA ILE A 248 10.32 12.25 6.83
C ILE A 248 10.08 13.77 6.81
N LYS A 249 8.98 14.20 6.17
CA LYS A 249 8.61 15.61 6.00
C LYS A 249 8.70 16.45 7.29
N PRO A 250 8.05 16.10 8.42
CA PRO A 250 8.09 16.94 9.63
C PRO A 250 9.46 16.97 10.28
N VAL A 251 10.28 15.95 10.13
CA VAL A 251 11.68 15.96 10.60
C VAL A 251 12.48 17.01 9.83
N VAL A 252 12.39 16.98 8.51
CA VAL A 252 13.04 17.96 7.62
C VAL A 252 12.55 19.38 7.93
N ALA A 253 11.23 19.56 8.06
CA ALA A 253 10.64 20.85 8.34
C ALA A 253 11.08 21.41 9.69
N LEU A 254 11.13 20.61 10.76
CA LEU A 254 11.55 21.05 12.09
C LEU A 254 13.02 21.51 12.11
N ILE A 255 13.90 20.73 11.47
CA ILE A 255 15.33 21.07 11.36
C ILE A 255 15.51 22.36 10.55
N LEU A 256 14.88 22.44 9.38
CA LEU A 256 15.01 23.63 8.52
C LEU A 256 14.36 24.88 9.13
N ALA A 257 13.25 24.75 9.85
CA ALA A 257 12.63 25.87 10.56
C ALA A 257 13.58 26.44 11.63
N SER A 258 14.32 25.57 12.32
CA SER A 258 15.33 26.01 13.28
C SER A 258 16.51 26.73 12.61
N ILE A 259 17.01 26.19 11.50
CA ILE A 259 18.19 26.76 10.80
C ILE A 259 17.83 28.07 10.05
N VAL A 260 16.70 28.09 9.32
CA VAL A 260 16.35 29.18 8.40
C VAL A 260 15.55 30.28 9.08
N LEU A 261 14.64 29.91 9.98
CA LEU A 261 13.74 30.86 10.65
C LEU A 261 14.14 31.15 12.11
N GLY A 262 15.16 30.46 12.64
CA GLY A 262 15.57 30.61 14.04
C GLY A 262 14.54 30.07 15.03
N GLU A 263 13.62 29.19 14.60
CA GLU A 263 12.57 28.64 15.47
C GLU A 263 13.17 27.61 16.46
N PRO A 264 12.88 27.70 17.77
CA PRO A 264 13.45 26.80 18.75
C PRO A 264 12.86 25.39 18.62
N ILE A 265 13.73 24.38 18.63
CA ILE A 265 13.31 22.96 18.73
C ILE A 265 13.00 22.67 20.20
N THR A 266 11.73 22.57 20.54
CA THR A 266 11.30 22.27 21.90
C THR A 266 11.27 20.76 22.16
N LEU A 267 11.50 20.37 23.42
CA LEU A 267 11.38 18.95 23.82
C LEU A 267 9.98 18.40 23.54
N ARG A 268 8.93 19.22 23.69
CA ARG A 268 7.55 18.86 23.36
C ARG A 268 7.39 18.52 21.87
N ALA A 269 8.00 19.31 20.98
CA ALA A 269 7.98 19.04 19.53
C ALA A 269 8.66 17.70 19.20
N VAL A 270 9.78 17.39 19.83
CA VAL A 270 10.51 16.13 19.64
C VAL A 270 9.70 14.93 20.15
N ILE A 271 9.15 15.01 21.37
CA ILE A 271 8.35 13.92 21.95
C ILE A 271 7.07 13.69 21.14
N GLY A 272 6.34 14.75 20.79
CA GLY A 272 5.11 14.64 20.02
C GLY A 272 5.36 14.09 18.62
N LEU A 273 6.42 14.55 17.93
CA LEU A 273 6.85 14.03 16.64
C LEU A 273 7.21 12.53 16.73
N ALA A 274 7.96 12.13 17.76
CA ALA A 274 8.33 10.74 17.97
C ALA A 274 7.10 9.83 18.16
N LEU A 275 6.09 10.28 18.91
CA LEU A 275 4.83 9.55 19.11
C LEU A 275 4.01 9.45 17.82
N ILE A 276 3.92 10.54 17.04
CA ILE A 276 3.21 10.53 15.74
C ILE A 276 3.90 9.56 14.79
N ILE A 277 5.23 9.61 14.66
CA ILE A 277 6.01 8.70 13.82
C ILE A 277 5.84 7.26 14.30
N ALA A 278 5.95 7.00 15.62
CA ALA A 278 5.76 5.65 16.18
C ALA A 278 4.36 5.10 15.85
N GLY A 279 3.31 5.92 16.05
CA GLY A 279 1.95 5.57 15.69
C GLY A 279 1.80 5.23 14.21
N CYS A 280 2.37 6.04 13.33
CA CYS A 280 2.32 5.84 11.89
C CYS A 280 3.15 4.64 11.42
N VAL A 281 4.29 4.37 12.05
CA VAL A 281 5.12 3.17 11.81
C VAL A 281 4.34 1.90 12.15
N LEU A 282 3.58 1.90 13.24
CA LEU A 282 2.75 0.76 13.64
C LEU A 282 1.60 0.46 12.66
N ALA A 283 1.06 1.48 11.96
CA ALA A 283 0.00 1.29 10.94
C ALA A 283 0.53 0.97 9.54
N GLY A 284 1.79 1.29 9.30
CA GLY A 284 2.38 1.26 7.96
C GLY A 284 3.12 -0.04 7.63
N PRO A 285 3.55 -0.17 6.37
CA PRO A 285 4.40 -1.27 5.93
C PRO A 285 5.86 -1.19 6.41
N ILE A 286 6.21 -0.24 7.28
CA ILE A 286 7.58 -0.07 7.84
C ILE A 286 7.99 -1.30 8.65
N GLU A 287 7.06 -1.95 9.32
CA GLU A 287 7.30 -3.27 9.92
C GLU A 287 8.01 -4.19 8.94
N ARG A 288 7.66 -4.13 7.65
CA ARG A 288 8.30 -4.93 6.58
C ARG A 288 9.67 -4.46 6.16
N LEU A 289 9.97 -3.17 6.22
CA LEU A 289 11.29 -2.62 5.82
C LEU A 289 12.34 -2.84 6.92
N LEU A 290 11.96 -2.67 8.17
CA LEU A 290 12.83 -2.95 9.32
C LEU A 290 13.03 -4.45 9.54
N PHE A 291 12.02 -5.29 9.21
CA PHE A 291 12.06 -6.74 9.36
C PHE A 291 12.49 -7.49 8.09
N LYS A 292 12.53 -6.86 6.90
CA LYS A 292 13.08 -7.45 5.69
C LYS A 292 14.57 -7.84 5.87
N LYS A 293 15.29 -7.12 6.73
CA LYS A 293 16.68 -7.47 7.08
C LYS A 293 16.78 -8.77 7.87
N LYS A 294 15.73 -9.13 8.63
CA LYS A 294 15.70 -10.38 9.41
C LYS A 294 15.13 -11.57 8.63
N LEU A 295 14.27 -11.34 7.63
CA LEU A 295 13.84 -12.38 6.66
C LEU A 295 14.95 -12.75 5.66
N SER A 296 15.96 -11.87 5.44
CA SER A 296 17.16 -12.21 4.65
C SER A 296 18.18 -13.02 5.46
N GLU A 297 18.02 -13.12 6.78
CA GLU A 297 18.82 -13.97 7.66
C GLU A 297 18.23 -15.39 7.83
N TYR A 298 16.93 -15.59 7.53
CA TYR A 298 16.45 -16.94 7.23
C TYR A 298 17.01 -17.29 5.85
N PRO A 299 17.60 -18.46 5.65
CA PRO A 299 18.07 -18.85 4.34
C PRO A 299 16.86 -18.90 3.40
N VAL A 300 16.52 -17.73 2.81
CA VAL A 300 15.96 -17.71 1.47
C VAL A 300 17.04 -18.41 0.69
N LEU A 301 16.78 -19.66 0.38
CA LEU A 301 17.65 -20.48 -0.42
C LEU A 301 18.11 -19.65 -1.62
N ASP A 302 19.30 -19.04 -1.50
CA ASP A 302 20.11 -18.62 -2.63
C ASP A 302 20.53 -19.91 -3.34
N THR A 303 19.58 -20.49 -4.05
CA THR A 303 19.90 -21.42 -5.11
C THR A 303 20.07 -20.56 -6.35
N GLU A 304 21.29 -20.46 -6.82
CA GLU A 304 21.56 -20.03 -8.19
C GLU A 304 20.61 -20.79 -9.13
N PRO A 305 20.07 -20.14 -10.19
CA PRO A 305 19.21 -20.82 -11.14
C PRO A 305 19.96 -22.03 -11.68
N LYS A 306 19.51 -23.24 -11.32
CA LYS A 306 20.10 -24.49 -11.81
C LYS A 306 19.97 -24.49 -13.32
N LYS A 307 21.08 -24.79 -13.99
CA LYS A 307 21.18 -24.84 -15.44
C LYS A 307 20.17 -25.85 -16.00
N ALA A 308 19.58 -25.53 -17.14
CA ALA A 308 18.56 -26.32 -17.85
C ALA A 308 18.91 -27.79 -18.10
N SER A 309 20.16 -28.19 -17.99
CA SER A 309 20.64 -29.57 -18.17
C SER A 309 20.22 -30.57 -17.07
N GLU A 310 19.54 -30.17 -16.00
CA GLU A 310 19.10 -31.05 -14.91
C GLU A 310 17.60 -31.40 -14.99
N VAL A 311 16.88 -31.03 -16.04
CA VAL A 311 15.42 -31.16 -16.13
C VAL A 311 14.94 -32.56 -16.55
N ALA A 312 15.76 -33.32 -17.29
CA ALA A 312 15.45 -34.68 -17.72
C ALA A 312 15.49 -35.66 -16.56
N GLY A 313 14.42 -35.78 -15.79
CA GLY A 313 14.29 -36.76 -14.68
C GLY A 313 13.59 -36.24 -13.45
N ASN A 314 13.34 -34.92 -13.32
CA ASN A 314 12.61 -34.38 -12.17
C ASN A 314 11.11 -34.63 -12.27
N PRO A 315 10.46 -35.10 -11.17
CA PRO A 315 9.02 -35.32 -11.16
C PRO A 315 8.24 -34.03 -11.40
N LEU A 316 7.15 -34.09 -12.17
CA LEU A 316 6.26 -32.95 -12.40
C LEU A 316 5.49 -32.60 -11.12
N VAL A 317 5.61 -31.37 -10.64
CA VAL A 317 4.79 -30.86 -9.53
C VAL A 317 3.87 -29.77 -10.03
N VAL A 318 2.57 -29.93 -9.82
CA VAL A 318 1.55 -28.91 -10.15
C VAL A 318 1.09 -28.24 -8.86
N THR A 319 1.32 -26.94 -8.74
CA THR A 319 0.81 -26.15 -7.60
C THR A 319 -0.48 -25.42 -7.99
N VAL A 320 -1.49 -25.42 -7.12
CA VAL A 320 -2.80 -24.80 -7.40
C VAL A 320 -3.13 -23.76 -6.34
N SER A 321 -2.85 -22.50 -6.63
CA SER A 321 -3.38 -21.35 -5.89
C SER A 321 -4.80 -21.01 -6.40
N ARG A 322 -5.69 -20.54 -5.52
CA ARG A 322 -7.10 -20.43 -5.87
C ARG A 322 -7.86 -19.43 -5.01
N GLU A 323 -8.81 -18.73 -5.58
CA GLU A 323 -9.84 -17.99 -4.84
C GLU A 323 -10.82 -18.94 -4.13
N PHE A 324 -11.43 -18.47 -3.05
CA PHE A 324 -12.47 -19.23 -2.35
C PHE A 324 -13.75 -19.25 -3.20
N GLY A 325 -14.31 -20.44 -3.39
CA GLY A 325 -15.45 -20.61 -4.26
C GLY A 325 -15.12 -20.84 -5.75
N SER A 326 -13.88 -20.59 -6.20
CA SER A 326 -13.48 -20.75 -7.62
C SER A 326 -13.47 -22.20 -8.14
N GLY A 327 -13.61 -23.20 -7.29
CA GLY A 327 -13.52 -24.60 -7.71
C GLY A 327 -12.09 -25.13 -7.87
N GLY A 328 -11.06 -24.33 -7.55
CA GLY A 328 -9.66 -24.73 -7.73
C GLY A 328 -9.27 -26.02 -7.00
N ARG A 329 -9.87 -26.31 -5.81
CA ARG A 329 -9.67 -27.61 -5.12
C ARG A 329 -10.22 -28.80 -5.94
N ALA A 330 -11.39 -28.63 -6.55
CA ALA A 330 -12.00 -29.66 -7.38
C ALA A 330 -11.20 -29.87 -8.67
N ILE A 331 -10.72 -28.77 -9.28
CA ILE A 331 -9.82 -28.81 -10.45
C ILE A 331 -8.54 -29.56 -10.08
N GLY A 332 -7.85 -29.20 -8.99
CA GLY A 332 -6.61 -29.85 -8.57
C GLY A 332 -6.78 -31.35 -8.30
N ARG A 333 -7.86 -31.74 -7.60
CA ARG A 333 -8.15 -33.17 -7.33
C ARG A 333 -8.41 -33.96 -8.62
N ARG A 334 -9.16 -33.38 -9.57
CA ARG A 334 -9.44 -34.06 -10.84
C ARG A 334 -8.22 -34.09 -11.73
N LEU A 335 -7.42 -33.02 -11.74
CA LEU A 335 -6.14 -32.97 -12.44
C LEU A 335 -5.18 -34.06 -11.94
N ALA A 336 -5.06 -34.25 -10.63
CA ALA A 336 -4.26 -35.32 -10.05
C ALA A 336 -4.71 -36.70 -10.50
N LYS A 337 -6.04 -36.92 -10.59
CA LYS A 337 -6.62 -38.17 -11.09
C LYS A 337 -6.30 -38.39 -12.58
N GLU A 338 -6.43 -37.38 -13.43
CA GLU A 338 -6.15 -37.47 -14.87
C GLU A 338 -4.64 -37.69 -15.15
N LEU A 339 -3.77 -37.11 -14.30
CA LEU A 339 -2.32 -37.29 -14.37
C LEU A 339 -1.84 -38.58 -13.70
N GLY A 340 -2.67 -39.29 -12.94
CA GLY A 340 -2.31 -40.49 -12.19
C GLY A 340 -1.34 -40.23 -11.05
N VAL A 341 -1.39 -39.04 -10.43
CA VAL A 341 -0.43 -38.60 -9.37
C VAL A 341 -1.15 -38.30 -8.06
N PRO A 342 -0.42 -38.35 -6.90
CA PRO A 342 -0.97 -37.97 -5.61
C PRO A 342 -1.50 -36.53 -5.58
N PHE A 343 -2.52 -36.32 -4.72
CA PHE A 343 -3.15 -35.03 -4.46
C PHE A 343 -2.95 -34.63 -3.00
N TYR A 344 -2.41 -33.45 -2.74
CA TYR A 344 -2.16 -32.92 -1.41
C TYR A 344 -2.85 -31.57 -1.20
N ASP A 345 -3.63 -31.45 -0.13
CA ASP A 345 -4.33 -30.22 0.31
C ASP A 345 -4.33 -30.14 1.85
N THR A 346 -5.33 -30.73 2.51
CA THR A 346 -5.42 -30.77 3.97
C THR A 346 -4.47 -31.80 4.60
N GLU A 347 -4.04 -32.78 3.82
CA GLU A 347 -3.12 -33.84 4.21
C GLU A 347 -1.74 -33.27 4.65
N ILE A 348 -1.32 -32.15 4.06
CA ILE A 348 -0.08 -31.45 4.48
C ILE A 348 -0.18 -31.03 5.95
N MET A 349 -1.33 -30.54 6.40
CA MET A 349 -1.54 -30.15 7.80
C MET A 349 -1.47 -31.33 8.76
N GLN A 350 -1.92 -32.51 8.34
CA GLN A 350 -1.81 -33.73 9.14
C GLN A 350 -0.36 -34.14 9.27
N MET A 351 0.39 -34.16 8.16
CA MET A 351 1.84 -34.49 8.15
C MET A 351 2.64 -33.51 9.00
N VAL A 352 2.31 -32.22 8.97
CA VAL A 352 2.94 -31.23 9.84
C VAL A 352 2.60 -31.48 11.31
N GLY A 353 1.34 -31.77 11.64
CA GLY A 353 0.92 -32.10 12.98
C GLY A 353 1.64 -33.34 13.54
N GLU A 354 1.72 -34.41 12.75
CA GLU A 354 2.44 -35.63 13.11
C GLU A 354 3.92 -35.36 13.35
N ARG A 355 4.54 -34.50 12.56
CA ARG A 355 5.98 -34.18 12.67
C ARG A 355 6.29 -33.30 13.88
N GLU A 356 5.42 -32.32 14.17
CA GLU A 356 5.60 -31.39 15.29
C GLU A 356 4.96 -31.87 16.60
N GLY A 357 4.36 -33.05 16.61
CA GLY A 357 3.67 -33.61 17.78
C GLY A 357 2.42 -32.83 18.19
N LEU A 358 1.79 -32.11 17.24
CA LEU A 358 0.60 -31.29 17.45
C LEU A 358 -0.66 -32.00 16.94
N SER A 359 -1.78 -31.83 17.63
CA SER A 359 -3.07 -32.29 17.11
C SER A 359 -3.48 -31.47 15.88
N LEU A 360 -4.29 -32.07 14.99
CA LEU A 360 -4.81 -31.38 13.79
C LEU A 360 -5.61 -30.12 14.15
N GLU A 361 -6.28 -30.09 15.32
CA GLU A 361 -7.00 -28.93 15.80
C GLU A 361 -6.05 -27.80 16.25
N GLU A 362 -4.94 -28.12 16.89
CA GLU A 362 -3.93 -27.14 17.28
C GLU A 362 -3.24 -26.54 16.07
N VAL A 363 -2.88 -27.35 15.07
CA VAL A 363 -2.32 -26.89 13.80
C VAL A 363 -3.30 -25.95 13.07
N LYS A 364 -4.59 -26.32 12.97
CA LYS A 364 -5.61 -25.46 12.38
C LYS A 364 -5.82 -24.16 13.18
N LYS A 365 -5.76 -24.21 14.50
CA LYS A 365 -5.90 -23.05 15.39
C LYS A 365 -4.70 -22.10 15.24
N GLN A 366 -3.51 -22.60 15.08
CA GLN A 366 -2.31 -21.82 14.79
C GLN A 366 -2.38 -21.18 13.38
N ASP A 367 -2.80 -21.93 12.37
CA ASP A 367 -3.00 -21.45 11.00
C ASP A 367 -4.09 -20.35 10.89
N GLN A 368 -5.18 -20.50 11.65
CA GLN A 368 -6.29 -19.52 11.70
C GLN A 368 -6.01 -18.32 12.61
N SER A 369 -5.06 -18.41 13.53
CA SER A 369 -4.79 -17.39 14.57
C SER A 369 -4.18 -16.08 14.06
N ILE A 370 -4.08 -15.90 12.74
CA ILE A 370 -3.54 -14.68 12.11
C ILE A 370 -4.33 -13.41 12.50
N GLU A 371 -5.61 -13.55 12.86
CA GLU A 371 -6.49 -12.38 13.15
C GLU A 371 -6.42 -11.84 14.58
N ASN A 372 -6.08 -12.63 15.60
CA ASN A 372 -6.33 -12.26 16.99
C ASN A 372 -5.10 -11.92 17.86
N ARG A 373 -3.88 -11.96 17.33
CA ARG A 373 -2.66 -11.98 18.16
C ARG A 373 -1.64 -10.86 17.93
N PHE A 374 -2.03 -9.72 17.36
CA PHE A 374 -1.02 -8.68 17.08
C PHE A 374 -0.35 -8.13 18.36
N ILE A 375 -1.11 -7.92 19.44
CA ILE A 375 -0.55 -7.47 20.73
C ILE A 375 0.23 -8.61 21.40
N TYR A 376 -0.28 -9.84 21.32
CA TYR A 376 0.41 -11.01 21.87
C TYR A 376 1.70 -11.31 21.11
N ASN A 377 1.70 -11.18 19.77
CA ASN A 377 2.89 -11.35 18.95
C ASN A 377 3.92 -10.22 19.13
N LEU A 378 3.51 -9.01 19.54
CA LEU A 378 4.45 -7.95 19.87
C LEU A 378 5.19 -8.27 21.16
N PHE A 379 4.48 -8.71 22.20
CA PHE A 379 5.07 -9.13 23.48
C PHE A 379 5.84 -10.46 23.34
N ASP A 380 5.27 -11.44 22.64
CA ASP A 380 5.87 -12.76 22.39
C ASP A 380 7.14 -12.61 21.53
N LYS A 381 7.13 -11.74 20.53
CA LYS A 381 8.32 -11.43 19.71
C LYS A 381 9.41 -10.68 20.47
N TYR A 382 9.06 -9.85 21.46
CA TYR A 382 10.05 -9.24 22.35
C TYR A 382 10.64 -10.25 23.34
N THR A 383 9.85 -11.19 23.86
CA THR A 383 10.35 -12.26 24.74
C THR A 383 11.16 -13.29 23.97
N HIS A 384 10.77 -13.68 22.75
CA HIS A 384 11.52 -14.59 21.87
C HIS A 384 12.76 -13.93 21.24
N LEU A 385 12.78 -12.61 21.00
CA LEU A 385 14.00 -11.89 20.61
C LEU A 385 15.07 -11.90 21.72
N ALA A 386 14.62 -11.89 22.96
CA ALA A 386 15.53 -12.01 24.11
C ALA A 386 16.03 -13.47 24.34
N SER A 387 15.26 -14.47 23.89
CA SER A 387 15.57 -15.90 24.06
C SER A 387 16.12 -16.60 22.81
N GLY A 388 16.13 -15.94 21.63
CA GLY A 388 16.59 -16.54 20.37
C GLY A 388 15.65 -17.60 19.77
N ALA A 389 14.44 -17.77 20.30
CA ALA A 389 13.46 -18.75 19.82
C ALA A 389 12.65 -18.23 18.61
N VAL A 390 12.29 -19.12 17.68
CA VAL A 390 11.45 -18.83 16.50
C VAL A 390 9.97 -18.72 16.95
N ALA A 391 9.19 -17.80 16.34
CA ALA A 391 7.79 -17.69 16.68
C ALA A 391 7.00 -18.93 16.19
N PRO A 392 6.02 -19.47 16.97
CA PRO A 392 5.29 -20.70 16.64
C PRO A 392 4.66 -20.75 15.24
N LYS A 393 4.35 -19.61 14.65
CA LYS A 393 3.84 -19.52 13.27
C LYS A 393 4.91 -19.69 12.20
N ASP A 394 6.08 -19.15 12.47
CA ASP A 394 7.21 -19.25 11.57
C ASP A 394 7.74 -20.70 11.62
N GLU A 395 7.64 -21.36 12.78
CA GLU A 395 7.90 -22.81 12.94
C GLU A 395 6.91 -23.63 12.11
N LEU A 396 5.61 -23.33 12.19
CA LEU A 396 4.59 -24.00 11.39
C LEU A 396 4.84 -23.83 9.88
N PHE A 397 5.16 -22.63 9.42
CA PHE A 397 5.47 -22.37 8.02
C PHE A 397 6.77 -23.05 7.57
N LEU A 398 7.77 -23.15 8.43
CA LEU A 398 9.00 -23.89 8.16
C LEU A 398 8.73 -25.38 8.05
N ALA A 399 7.91 -25.94 8.93
CA ALA A 399 7.46 -27.32 8.87
C ALA A 399 6.64 -27.61 7.61
N GLU A 400 5.69 -26.74 7.22
CA GLU A 400 4.96 -26.82 5.95
C GLU A 400 5.92 -26.77 4.75
N THR A 401 6.90 -25.87 4.77
CA THR A 401 7.91 -25.75 3.71
C THR A 401 8.72 -27.04 3.56
N SER A 402 9.15 -27.63 4.67
CA SER A 402 9.89 -28.89 4.67
C SER A 402 9.07 -30.05 4.11
N VAL A 403 7.82 -30.19 4.55
CA VAL A 403 6.89 -31.22 4.06
C VAL A 403 6.62 -31.07 2.57
N ILE A 404 6.36 -29.84 2.09
CA ILE A 404 6.09 -29.58 0.67
C ILE A 404 7.30 -29.92 -0.20
N LYS A 405 8.50 -29.58 0.22
CA LYS A 405 9.74 -29.95 -0.50
C LYS A 405 9.94 -31.46 -0.55
N GLU A 406 9.77 -32.13 0.58
CA GLU A 406 9.87 -33.58 0.66
C GLU A 406 8.86 -34.31 -0.26
N LEU A 407 7.59 -33.83 -0.30
CA LEU A 407 6.57 -34.37 -1.19
C LEU A 407 6.94 -34.16 -2.66
N ALA A 408 7.51 -33.01 -3.00
CA ALA A 408 7.94 -32.69 -4.36
C ALA A 408 9.16 -33.53 -4.81
N GLU A 409 10.01 -33.96 -3.89
CA GLU A 409 11.15 -34.83 -4.16
C GLU A 409 10.74 -36.29 -4.29
N LYS A 410 9.71 -36.75 -3.55
CA LYS A 410 9.20 -38.13 -3.60
C LYS A 410 8.61 -38.54 -4.94
N GLY A 411 8.10 -37.58 -5.72
CA GLY A 411 7.49 -37.88 -7.02
C GLY A 411 6.58 -36.79 -7.56
N SER A 412 6.02 -37.06 -8.75
CA SER A 412 5.03 -36.16 -9.35
C SER A 412 3.78 -36.05 -8.48
N CYS A 413 3.28 -34.83 -8.27
CA CYS A 413 2.11 -34.60 -7.42
C CYS A 413 1.38 -33.28 -7.75
N VAL A 414 0.16 -33.16 -7.24
CA VAL A 414 -0.62 -31.91 -7.26
C VAL A 414 -0.77 -31.40 -5.84
N ILE A 415 -0.31 -30.17 -5.59
CA ILE A 415 -0.35 -29.51 -4.27
C ILE A 415 -1.28 -28.30 -4.33
N VAL A 416 -2.21 -28.19 -3.38
CA VAL A 416 -3.21 -27.11 -3.37
C VAL A 416 -2.96 -26.14 -2.22
N GLY A 417 -2.55 -24.90 -2.56
CA GLY A 417 -2.33 -23.81 -1.59
C GLY A 417 -1.00 -23.86 -0.87
N ARG A 418 -0.97 -23.39 0.38
CA ARG A 418 0.20 -23.37 1.28
C ARG A 418 1.45 -22.67 0.71
N LEU A 419 1.24 -21.71 -0.18
CA LEU A 419 2.32 -21.03 -0.89
C LEU A 419 3.28 -21.97 -1.64
N ALA A 420 2.81 -23.18 -2.01
CA ALA A 420 3.64 -24.18 -2.70
C ALA A 420 4.30 -23.63 -3.97
N ASN A 421 3.62 -22.75 -4.71
CA ASN A 421 4.17 -22.04 -5.87
C ASN A 421 5.39 -21.16 -5.54
N VAL A 422 5.50 -20.67 -4.30
CA VAL A 422 6.63 -19.87 -3.84
C VAL A 422 7.71 -20.75 -3.24
N ILE A 423 7.30 -21.74 -2.44
CA ILE A 423 8.21 -22.71 -1.80
C ILE A 423 9.01 -23.49 -2.85
N LEU A 424 8.34 -23.84 -3.98
CA LEU A 424 8.93 -24.60 -5.07
C LEU A 424 9.35 -23.73 -6.28
N LYS A 425 9.49 -22.41 -6.09
CA LYS A 425 9.77 -21.45 -7.17
C LYS A 425 11.02 -21.83 -7.99
N ASP A 426 12.07 -22.26 -7.30
CA ASP A 426 13.36 -22.56 -7.93
C ASP A 426 13.52 -24.05 -8.28
N ARG A 427 12.45 -24.86 -8.09
CA ARG A 427 12.44 -26.27 -8.46
C ARG A 427 12.11 -26.42 -9.93
N PRO A 428 12.96 -27.10 -10.73
CA PRO A 428 12.63 -27.40 -12.11
C PRO A 428 11.37 -28.30 -12.20
N ASN A 429 10.70 -28.27 -13.33
CA ASN A 429 9.47 -29.05 -13.61
C ASN A 429 8.33 -28.81 -12.60
N THR A 430 8.17 -27.55 -12.16
CA THR A 430 7.04 -27.11 -11.34
C THR A 430 6.10 -26.26 -12.19
N PHE A 431 4.80 -26.61 -12.23
CA PHE A 431 3.77 -25.89 -12.96
C PHE A 431 2.82 -25.18 -12.01
N ASN A 432 2.84 -23.85 -12.00
CA ASN A 432 2.12 -23.01 -11.05
C ASN A 432 0.81 -22.50 -11.63
N LEU A 433 -0.31 -22.87 -11.01
CA LEU A 433 -1.67 -22.48 -11.43
C LEU A 433 -2.29 -21.49 -10.46
N PHE A 434 -3.08 -20.54 -11.00
CA PHE A 434 -4.02 -19.75 -10.23
C PHE A 434 -5.44 -19.86 -10.79
N ILE A 435 -6.40 -20.25 -9.95
CA ILE A 435 -7.81 -20.38 -10.34
C ILE A 435 -8.62 -19.24 -9.71
N ALA A 436 -9.05 -18.31 -10.54
CA ALA A 436 -9.97 -17.23 -10.21
C ALA A 436 -11.41 -17.57 -10.58
N SER A 437 -12.36 -16.76 -10.13
CA SER A 437 -13.77 -16.86 -10.57
C SER A 437 -14.50 -15.53 -10.43
N ASP A 438 -15.63 -15.41 -11.12
CA ASP A 438 -16.58 -14.34 -10.88
C ASP A 438 -17.17 -14.43 -9.46
N PRO A 439 -17.31 -13.30 -8.72
CA PRO A 439 -17.82 -13.30 -7.35
C PRO A 439 -19.23 -13.91 -7.21
N GLU A 440 -20.11 -13.70 -8.16
CA GLU A 440 -21.48 -14.25 -8.11
C GLU A 440 -21.50 -15.77 -8.36
N TRP A 441 -20.64 -16.24 -9.25
CA TRP A 441 -20.46 -17.66 -9.52
C TRP A 441 -19.85 -18.36 -8.29
N ALA A 442 -18.83 -17.75 -7.68
CA ALA A 442 -18.22 -18.23 -6.45
C ALA A 442 -19.25 -18.29 -5.29
N ALA A 443 -20.08 -17.23 -5.15
CA ALA A 443 -21.10 -17.17 -4.10
C ALA A 443 -22.11 -18.32 -4.21
N ARG A 444 -22.61 -18.61 -5.42
CA ARG A 444 -23.52 -19.74 -5.66
C ARG A 444 -22.90 -21.08 -5.25
N ARG A 445 -21.63 -21.30 -5.53
CA ARG A 445 -20.92 -22.54 -5.16
C ARG A 445 -20.71 -22.63 -3.64
N VAL A 446 -20.37 -21.53 -2.99
CA VAL A 446 -20.20 -21.46 -1.53
C VAL A 446 -21.54 -21.70 -0.82
N MET A 447 -22.65 -21.08 -1.27
CA MET A 447 -23.99 -21.32 -0.76
C MET A 447 -24.36 -22.82 -0.75
N LEU A 448 -24.12 -23.49 -1.89
CA LEU A 448 -24.43 -24.91 -2.03
C LEU A 448 -23.55 -25.80 -1.15
N ARG A 449 -22.27 -25.49 -1.04
CA ARG A 449 -21.31 -26.30 -0.29
C ARG A 449 -21.44 -26.12 1.21
N GLU A 450 -21.53 -24.86 1.66
CA GLU A 450 -21.56 -24.50 3.08
C GLU A 450 -22.98 -24.40 3.65
N LYS A 451 -24.02 -24.53 2.80
CA LYS A 451 -25.44 -24.41 3.17
C LYS A 451 -25.78 -23.08 3.87
N VAL A 452 -25.26 -21.98 3.34
CA VAL A 452 -25.44 -20.62 3.86
C VAL A 452 -26.17 -19.73 2.87
N ASP A 453 -26.72 -18.60 3.35
CA ASP A 453 -27.34 -17.59 2.51
C ASP A 453 -26.31 -16.80 1.67
N LYS A 454 -26.78 -16.04 0.68
CA LYS A 454 -25.95 -15.30 -0.28
C LYS A 454 -25.07 -14.23 0.39
N ALA A 455 -25.60 -13.54 1.40
CA ALA A 455 -24.87 -12.50 2.11
C ALA A 455 -23.72 -13.09 2.92
N THR A 456 -23.95 -14.21 3.58
CA THR A 456 -22.94 -14.96 4.32
C THR A 456 -21.88 -15.55 3.39
N ALA A 457 -22.28 -16.14 2.25
CA ALA A 457 -21.36 -16.67 1.25
C ALA A 457 -20.41 -15.59 0.71
N ARG A 458 -20.92 -14.40 0.37
CA ARG A 458 -20.09 -13.27 -0.07
C ARG A 458 -19.11 -12.81 1.00
N ARG A 459 -19.53 -12.72 2.28
CA ARG A 459 -18.63 -12.39 3.39
C ARG A 459 -17.51 -13.43 3.51
N MET A 460 -17.86 -14.73 3.51
CA MET A 460 -16.88 -15.81 3.57
C MET A 460 -15.85 -15.73 2.44
N ILE A 461 -16.27 -15.41 1.20
CA ILE A 461 -15.36 -15.26 0.05
C ILE A 461 -14.37 -14.13 0.30
N VAL A 462 -14.86 -12.96 0.72
CA VAL A 462 -14.00 -11.79 1.00
C VAL A 462 -13.01 -12.12 2.12
N ASP A 463 -13.47 -12.69 3.23
CA ASP A 463 -12.66 -12.97 4.41
C ASP A 463 -11.58 -14.04 4.12
N VAL A 464 -11.95 -15.13 3.45
CA VAL A 464 -10.98 -16.19 3.11
C VAL A 464 -9.95 -15.71 2.09
N ASN A 465 -10.37 -14.98 1.05
CA ASN A 465 -9.45 -14.46 0.05
C ASN A 465 -8.51 -13.39 0.64
N LYS A 466 -9.03 -12.56 1.56
CA LYS A 466 -8.23 -11.58 2.31
C LYS A 466 -7.16 -12.29 3.15
N ARG A 467 -7.52 -13.32 3.92
CA ARG A 467 -6.56 -14.12 4.70
C ARG A 467 -5.47 -14.74 3.84
N ARG A 468 -5.83 -15.34 2.68
CA ARG A 468 -4.85 -15.91 1.74
C ARG A 468 -3.93 -14.85 1.17
N SER A 469 -4.46 -13.70 0.81
CA SER A 469 -3.66 -12.57 0.31
C SER A 469 -2.71 -12.03 1.39
N GLU A 470 -3.17 -11.89 2.63
CA GLU A 470 -2.35 -11.45 3.75
C GLU A 470 -1.26 -12.47 4.11
N HIS A 471 -1.59 -13.76 4.12
CA HIS A 471 -0.63 -14.86 4.32
C HIS A 471 0.45 -14.88 3.23
N CYS A 472 0.05 -14.80 1.96
CA CYS A 472 1.00 -14.71 0.85
C CYS A 472 1.91 -13.49 1.00
N ARG A 473 1.34 -12.34 1.30
CA ARG A 473 2.10 -11.11 1.45
C ARG A 473 3.02 -11.12 2.67
N TYR A 474 2.62 -11.77 3.76
CA TYR A 474 3.42 -11.89 4.99
C TYR A 474 4.70 -12.68 4.75
N TYR A 475 4.60 -13.89 4.16
CA TYR A 475 5.73 -14.78 3.97
C TYR A 475 6.58 -14.49 2.73
N THR A 476 5.99 -13.90 1.69
CA THR A 476 6.66 -13.77 0.39
C THR A 476 6.92 -12.33 -0.06
N GLY A 477 6.27 -11.35 0.55
CA GLY A 477 6.30 -9.96 0.10
C GLY A 477 5.60 -9.70 -1.24
N THR A 478 5.07 -10.75 -1.92
CA THR A 478 4.44 -10.65 -3.23
C THR A 478 2.92 -10.56 -3.14
N PHE A 479 2.27 -10.21 -4.25
CA PHE A 479 0.82 -10.16 -4.31
C PHE A 479 0.26 -11.54 -4.71
N TRP A 480 -0.68 -12.03 -3.92
CA TRP A 480 -1.44 -13.23 -4.23
C TRP A 480 -2.31 -13.02 -5.48
N GLY A 481 -2.26 -13.97 -6.42
CA GLY A 481 -2.94 -13.83 -7.73
C GLY A 481 -2.25 -12.89 -8.72
N TYR A 482 -1.01 -12.44 -8.43
CA TYR A 482 -0.24 -11.67 -9.41
C TYR A 482 0.24 -12.58 -10.54
N ALA A 483 -0.18 -12.28 -11.78
CA ALA A 483 -0.01 -13.15 -12.93
C ALA A 483 1.44 -13.63 -13.17
N ALA A 484 2.45 -12.80 -12.89
CA ALA A 484 3.86 -13.16 -13.07
C ALA A 484 4.37 -14.27 -12.11
N ASN A 485 3.57 -14.65 -11.10
CA ASN A 485 3.91 -15.71 -10.16
C ASN A 485 3.33 -17.08 -10.58
N TYR A 486 2.65 -17.16 -11.73
CA TYR A 486 1.95 -18.36 -12.18
C TYR A 486 2.21 -18.60 -13.66
N ASP A 487 2.34 -19.88 -14.02
CA ASP A 487 2.50 -20.31 -15.42
C ASP A 487 1.18 -20.19 -16.19
N LEU A 488 0.05 -20.44 -15.49
CA LEU A 488 -1.29 -20.31 -16.06
C LEU A 488 -2.29 -19.77 -15.04
N LEU A 489 -3.08 -18.77 -15.46
CA LEU A 489 -4.18 -18.21 -14.69
C LEU A 489 -5.49 -18.41 -15.44
N LEU A 490 -6.47 -19.06 -14.80
CA LEU A 490 -7.77 -19.36 -15.40
C LEU A 490 -8.92 -18.84 -14.56
N LYS A 491 -9.95 -18.32 -15.23
CA LYS A 491 -11.21 -17.89 -14.63
C LYS A 491 -12.25 -19.00 -14.82
N SER A 492 -12.43 -19.82 -13.79
CA SER A 492 -13.28 -21.03 -13.87
C SER A 492 -14.77 -20.74 -14.09
N SER A 493 -15.24 -19.53 -13.80
CA SER A 493 -16.61 -19.10 -14.12
C SER A 493 -16.87 -18.92 -15.61
N GLU A 494 -15.84 -18.67 -16.41
CA GLU A 494 -15.95 -18.52 -17.87
C GLU A 494 -15.91 -19.87 -18.60
N TRP A 495 -14.97 -20.73 -18.18
CA TRP A 495 -14.70 -21.99 -18.88
C TRP A 495 -15.44 -23.20 -18.31
N GLY A 496 -15.88 -23.11 -17.03
CA GLY A 496 -16.32 -24.27 -16.28
C GLY A 496 -15.16 -25.19 -15.85
N ILE A 497 -15.42 -26.03 -14.85
CA ILE A 497 -14.38 -26.91 -14.27
C ILE A 497 -13.85 -27.94 -15.31
N PRO A 498 -14.69 -28.61 -16.11
CA PRO A 498 -14.19 -29.59 -17.05
C PRO A 498 -13.27 -29.01 -18.13
N GLU A 499 -13.60 -27.84 -18.66
CA GLU A 499 -12.80 -27.19 -19.69
C GLU A 499 -11.49 -26.61 -19.13
N CYS A 500 -11.53 -26.06 -17.91
CA CYS A 500 -10.30 -25.67 -17.22
C CYS A 500 -9.30 -26.83 -17.10
N ILE A 501 -9.76 -28.03 -16.82
CA ILE A 501 -8.89 -29.22 -16.70
C ILE A 501 -8.26 -29.56 -18.06
N LYS A 502 -9.02 -29.54 -19.14
CA LYS A 502 -8.46 -29.80 -20.50
C LYS A 502 -7.41 -28.77 -20.89
N LEU A 503 -7.69 -27.47 -20.63
CA LEU A 503 -6.75 -26.39 -20.91
C LEU A 503 -5.45 -26.55 -20.10
N ILE A 504 -5.57 -26.92 -18.83
CA ILE A 504 -4.40 -27.14 -17.96
C ILE A 504 -3.57 -28.32 -18.46
N LEU A 505 -4.21 -29.45 -18.78
CA LEU A 505 -3.52 -30.62 -19.29
C LEU A 505 -2.82 -30.34 -20.63
N SER A 506 -3.48 -29.62 -21.53
CA SER A 506 -2.87 -29.21 -22.82
C SER A 506 -1.65 -28.30 -22.60
N ALA A 507 -1.74 -27.35 -21.68
CA ALA A 507 -0.63 -26.44 -21.33
C ALA A 507 0.57 -27.19 -20.71
N ILE A 508 0.31 -28.15 -19.82
CA ILE A 508 1.35 -29.00 -19.23
C ILE A 508 2.02 -29.86 -20.31
N GLN A 509 1.24 -30.53 -21.17
CA GLN A 509 1.76 -31.38 -22.26
C GLN A 509 2.63 -30.55 -23.22
N HIS A 510 2.15 -29.37 -23.62
CA HIS A 510 2.91 -28.49 -24.50
C HIS A 510 4.24 -28.04 -23.88
N ARG A 511 4.24 -27.68 -22.58
CA ARG A 511 5.48 -27.31 -21.86
C ARG A 511 6.47 -28.45 -21.81
N LEU A 512 6.03 -29.67 -21.49
CA LEU A 512 6.89 -30.85 -21.45
C LEU A 512 7.48 -31.16 -22.82
N SER A 513 6.70 -31.02 -23.92
CA SER A 513 7.21 -31.21 -25.28
C SER A 513 8.26 -30.19 -25.69
N LEU A 514 8.12 -28.94 -25.24
CA LEU A 514 9.12 -27.88 -25.47
C LEU A 514 10.42 -28.13 -24.69
N GLU A 515 10.34 -28.67 -23.48
CA GLU A 515 11.50 -29.01 -22.67
C GLU A 515 12.29 -30.16 -23.31
N VAL A 516 11.61 -31.23 -23.76
CA VAL A 516 12.25 -32.34 -24.48
C VAL A 516 12.93 -31.86 -25.76
N ALA A 517 12.28 -31.00 -26.54
CA ALA A 517 12.86 -30.46 -27.76
C ALA A 517 14.11 -29.59 -27.52
N LYS A 518 14.18 -28.88 -26.39
CA LYS A 518 15.36 -28.10 -25.96
C LYS A 518 16.52 -29.02 -25.57
N ASP A 519 16.23 -30.05 -24.77
CA ASP A 519 17.24 -31.01 -24.33
C ASP A 519 17.85 -31.77 -25.53
N GLU A 520 17.02 -32.14 -26.54
CA GLU A 520 17.49 -32.74 -27.79
C GLU A 520 18.34 -31.78 -28.64
N ALA A 521 18.02 -30.47 -28.64
CA ALA A 521 18.78 -29.47 -29.38
C ALA A 521 20.14 -29.19 -28.70
N GLU A 522 20.17 -29.13 -27.38
CA GLU A 522 21.39 -28.95 -26.60
C GLU A 522 22.31 -30.19 -26.62
N ALA A 523 21.72 -31.38 -26.70
CA ALA A 523 22.50 -32.63 -26.88
C ALA A 523 23.13 -32.77 -28.27
N LYS A 524 22.62 -32.02 -29.27
CA LYS A 524 23.14 -32.01 -30.64
C LYS A 524 24.11 -30.86 -30.93
N ALA A 525 24.24 -29.88 -30.03
CA ALA A 525 25.15 -28.74 -30.12
C ALA A 525 26.44 -29.00 -29.32
#